data_699ce38a6834d7ee3bf9969941cb21c5
#
_entry.id   699ce38a6834d7ee3bf9969941cb21c5
#
_cell.length_a   1.000
_cell.length_b   1.000
_cell.length_c   1.000
_cell.angle_alpha   90.00
_cell.angle_beta   90.00
_cell.angle_gamma   90.00
#
_symmetry.space_group_name_H-M   'P 1'
#
loop_
_entity.id
_entity.type
_entity.pdbx_description
1 polymer ?
#
loop_
_entity_poly.entity_id
_entity_poly.type
_entity_poly.pdbx_seq_one_letter_code
_entity_poly.pdbx_strand_id
1 'polypeptide(L)'
;MDEVFKALADPGRRRLLDSLNTRGGQTLSELCSVLDMARQSVSKHLAVLEDAKLVVTVWRGREKLHYLNAAPISELSDRWINRYHHRRVSALAGLKRALEDPTMESPEFVYVTYIQSTAERVWEALTGPKFTARYWGRTYDTDWEEGSLYGLTQSGVRIDDPEQVILESDPPRRLSYTWHTVSREMADAFGWSDEFFARVAAEPRSRVTFEIEPEPDDRVRLTVIHEGFEQGSAMLESISGGWPRVLANLKTMLETGEAESPSARK
;
A
#
# COMPACT_ATOMS: atom_id res chain seq x y z
N MET A 1 -12.47 -12.67 -16.02
CA MET A 1 -11.45 -12.82 -14.98
C MET A 1 -10.95 -14.26 -14.86
N ASP A 2 -11.82 -15.25 -14.88
CA ASP A 2 -11.42 -16.69 -14.86
C ASP A 2 -10.55 -17.09 -16.06
N GLU A 3 -10.72 -16.42 -17.19
CA GLU A 3 -9.90 -16.63 -18.39
C GLU A 3 -8.45 -16.20 -18.20
N VAL A 4 -8.21 -15.12 -17.44
CA VAL A 4 -6.85 -14.68 -17.11
C VAL A 4 -6.14 -15.71 -16.23
N PHE A 5 -6.83 -16.24 -15.19
CA PHE A 5 -6.26 -17.31 -14.37
C PHE A 5 -5.98 -18.58 -15.18
N LYS A 6 -6.92 -18.99 -16.04
CA LYS A 6 -6.72 -20.13 -16.94
C LYS A 6 -5.53 -19.91 -17.88
N ALA A 7 -5.41 -18.70 -18.42
CA ALA A 7 -4.30 -18.33 -19.29
C ALA A 7 -2.96 -18.37 -18.54
N LEU A 8 -2.88 -17.88 -17.32
CA LEU A 8 -1.68 -17.87 -16.48
C LEU A 8 -1.31 -19.23 -15.87
N ALA A 9 -2.21 -20.23 -15.86
CA ALA A 9 -1.96 -21.53 -15.25
C ALA A 9 -0.88 -22.36 -15.99
N ASP A 10 -0.67 -22.13 -17.28
CA ASP A 10 0.27 -22.87 -18.11
C ASP A 10 1.69 -22.26 -18.09
N PRO A 11 2.74 -23.04 -17.85
CA PRO A 11 4.11 -22.53 -17.78
C PRO A 11 4.63 -22.00 -19.14
N GLY A 12 4.22 -22.60 -20.26
CA GLY A 12 4.59 -22.13 -21.59
C GLY A 12 4.04 -20.74 -21.90
N ARG A 13 2.79 -20.49 -21.48
CA ARG A 13 2.16 -19.16 -21.65
C ARG A 13 2.84 -18.11 -20.78
N ARG A 14 3.22 -18.43 -19.53
CA ARG A 14 3.99 -17.50 -18.70
C ARG A 14 5.33 -17.14 -19.32
N ARG A 15 6.07 -18.11 -19.88
CA ARG A 15 7.34 -17.86 -20.59
C ARG A 15 7.16 -16.96 -21.82
N LEU A 16 6.05 -17.07 -22.55
CA LEU A 16 5.73 -16.15 -23.65
C LEU A 16 5.48 -14.72 -23.13
N LEU A 17 4.73 -14.58 -22.03
CA LEU A 17 4.51 -13.28 -21.40
C LEU A 17 5.81 -12.65 -20.89
N ASP A 18 6.70 -13.45 -20.27
CA ASP A 18 8.02 -13.01 -19.80
C ASP A 18 8.88 -12.50 -20.98
N SER A 19 8.86 -13.23 -22.11
CA SER A 19 9.55 -12.81 -23.33
C SER A 19 8.98 -11.49 -23.86
N LEU A 20 7.66 -11.36 -23.93
CA LEU A 20 7.00 -10.15 -24.41
C LEU A 20 7.19 -8.96 -23.45
N ASN A 21 7.35 -9.22 -22.14
CA ASN A 21 7.68 -8.20 -21.15
C ASN A 21 9.11 -7.67 -21.34
N THR A 22 10.05 -8.57 -21.68
CA THR A 22 11.43 -8.18 -21.94
C THR A 22 11.57 -7.40 -23.25
N ARG A 23 10.85 -7.82 -24.29
CA ARG A 23 10.85 -7.19 -25.61
C ARG A 23 9.46 -7.31 -26.26
N GLY A 24 8.76 -6.20 -26.39
CA GLY A 24 7.49 -6.13 -27.14
C GLY A 24 7.71 -6.21 -28.66
N GLY A 25 6.61 -6.44 -29.39
CA GLY A 25 6.63 -6.43 -30.87
C GLY A 25 7.32 -7.63 -31.48
N GLN A 26 7.19 -8.81 -30.91
CA GLN A 26 7.75 -10.04 -31.43
C GLN A 26 6.79 -10.73 -32.40
N THR A 27 7.34 -11.30 -33.47
CA THR A 27 6.62 -12.16 -34.42
C THR A 27 6.42 -13.56 -33.84
N LEU A 28 5.46 -14.32 -34.41
CA LEU A 28 5.29 -15.73 -34.04
C LEU A 28 6.57 -16.54 -34.19
N SER A 29 7.40 -16.25 -35.20
CA SER A 29 8.65 -16.97 -35.46
C SER A 29 9.68 -16.74 -34.35
N GLU A 30 9.82 -15.48 -33.89
CA GLU A 30 10.70 -15.13 -32.77
C GLU A 30 10.23 -15.76 -31.46
N LEU A 31 8.92 -15.75 -31.18
CA LEU A 31 8.35 -16.39 -30.00
C LEU A 31 8.49 -17.92 -29.99
N CYS A 32 8.50 -18.56 -31.15
CA CYS A 32 8.79 -20.00 -31.27
C CYS A 32 10.21 -20.34 -30.80
N SER A 33 11.18 -19.47 -31.05
CA SER A 33 12.57 -19.72 -30.61
C SER A 33 12.77 -19.66 -29.11
N VAL A 34 11.83 -19.04 -28.37
CA VAL A 34 11.89 -18.89 -26.90
C VAL A 34 11.47 -20.16 -26.16
N LEU A 35 10.58 -20.98 -26.75
CA LEU A 35 9.90 -22.06 -26.03
C LEU A 35 10.39 -23.46 -26.38
N ASP A 36 11.20 -23.64 -27.38
CA ASP A 36 11.54 -24.97 -27.94
C ASP A 36 10.30 -25.84 -28.19
N MET A 37 9.26 -25.24 -28.77
CA MET A 37 7.96 -25.86 -29.05
C MET A 37 7.58 -25.75 -30.51
N ALA A 38 6.77 -26.70 -30.98
CA ALA A 38 6.22 -26.65 -32.33
C ALA A 38 5.40 -25.36 -32.55
N ARG A 39 5.54 -24.74 -33.73
CA ARG A 39 4.87 -23.49 -34.14
C ARG A 39 3.35 -23.51 -33.87
N GLN A 40 2.69 -24.64 -34.11
CA GLN A 40 1.27 -24.82 -33.85
C GLN A 40 0.92 -24.72 -32.37
N SER A 41 1.78 -25.23 -31.48
CA SER A 41 1.59 -25.14 -30.02
C SER A 41 1.73 -23.70 -29.54
N VAL A 42 2.78 -22.99 -30.00
CA VAL A 42 2.98 -21.56 -29.68
C VAL A 42 1.81 -20.73 -30.17
N SER A 43 1.32 -20.99 -31.40
CA SER A 43 0.14 -20.30 -31.93
C SER A 43 -1.12 -20.52 -31.08
N LYS A 44 -1.34 -21.75 -30.57
CA LYS A 44 -2.46 -22.04 -29.64
C LYS A 44 -2.29 -21.31 -28.31
N HIS A 45 -1.09 -21.28 -27.75
CA HIS A 45 -0.81 -20.53 -26.53
C HIS A 45 -1.09 -19.02 -26.70
N LEU A 46 -0.64 -18.43 -27.81
CA LEU A 46 -0.89 -17.02 -28.13
C LEU A 46 -2.38 -16.73 -28.28
N ALA A 47 -3.15 -17.61 -28.94
CA ALA A 47 -4.60 -17.44 -29.07
C ALA A 47 -5.29 -17.37 -27.69
N VAL A 48 -4.93 -18.25 -26.76
CA VAL A 48 -5.45 -18.23 -25.38
C VAL A 48 -5.07 -16.94 -24.63
N LEU A 49 -3.85 -16.43 -24.85
CA LEU A 49 -3.39 -15.18 -24.26
C LEU A 49 -4.08 -13.95 -24.88
N GLU A 50 -4.35 -13.97 -26.21
CA GLU A 50 -5.12 -12.94 -26.90
C GLU A 50 -6.59 -12.92 -26.42
N ASP A 51 -7.23 -14.08 -26.28
CA ASP A 51 -8.60 -14.21 -25.75
C ASP A 51 -8.72 -13.66 -24.32
N ALA A 52 -7.73 -13.94 -23.48
CA ALA A 52 -7.63 -13.43 -22.12
C ALA A 52 -7.19 -11.95 -22.04
N LYS A 53 -6.98 -11.28 -23.18
CA LYS A 53 -6.49 -9.89 -23.27
C LYS A 53 -5.11 -9.65 -22.66
N LEU A 54 -4.34 -10.70 -22.43
CA LEU A 54 -2.96 -10.63 -21.92
C LEU A 54 -1.94 -10.32 -23.02
N VAL A 55 -2.31 -10.56 -24.27
CA VAL A 55 -1.53 -10.22 -25.44
C VAL A 55 -2.40 -9.42 -26.39
N VAL A 56 -1.85 -8.34 -26.93
CA VAL A 56 -2.43 -7.56 -28.05
C VAL A 56 -1.54 -7.67 -29.27
N THR A 57 -2.13 -7.54 -30.45
CA THR A 57 -1.40 -7.68 -31.70
C THR A 57 -1.55 -6.47 -32.58
N VAL A 58 -0.48 -6.13 -33.30
CA VAL A 58 -0.44 -5.04 -34.28
C VAL A 58 0.16 -5.57 -35.60
N TRP A 59 -0.47 -5.24 -36.72
CA TRP A 59 0.07 -5.56 -38.02
C TRP A 59 1.05 -4.48 -38.49
N ARG A 60 2.25 -4.89 -38.87
CA ARG A 60 3.26 -4.03 -39.47
C ARG A 60 3.64 -4.62 -40.85
N GLY A 61 3.04 -4.10 -41.88
CA GLY A 61 3.16 -4.68 -43.21
C GLY A 61 2.55 -6.09 -43.25
N ARG A 62 3.37 -7.12 -43.50
CA ARG A 62 2.94 -8.54 -43.56
C ARG A 62 3.15 -9.28 -42.26
N GLU A 63 3.68 -8.62 -41.24
CA GLU A 63 4.04 -9.25 -39.96
C GLU A 63 3.01 -8.92 -38.90
N LYS A 64 2.56 -9.95 -38.16
CA LYS A 64 1.73 -9.81 -36.95
C LYS A 64 2.67 -9.77 -35.76
N LEU A 65 2.75 -8.62 -35.11
CA LEU A 65 3.58 -8.37 -33.92
C LEU A 65 2.74 -8.51 -32.65
N HIS A 66 3.29 -9.17 -31.63
CA HIS A 66 2.64 -9.42 -30.36
C HIS A 66 3.25 -8.56 -29.27
N TYR A 67 2.40 -8.03 -28.39
CA TYR A 67 2.78 -7.17 -27.25
C TYR A 67 2.09 -7.65 -25.99
N LEU A 68 2.79 -7.58 -24.85
CA LEU A 68 2.18 -7.80 -23.56
C LEU A 68 1.17 -6.69 -23.25
N ASN A 69 -0.01 -7.08 -22.79
CA ASN A 69 -0.96 -6.19 -22.14
C ASN A 69 -1.03 -6.56 -20.65
N ALA A 70 -0.39 -5.76 -19.81
CA ALA A 70 -0.33 -5.98 -18.38
C ALA A 70 -1.60 -5.54 -17.61
N ALA A 71 -2.53 -4.83 -18.25
CA ALA A 71 -3.72 -4.29 -17.58
C ALA A 71 -4.55 -5.36 -16.85
N PRO A 72 -4.87 -6.55 -17.45
CA PRO A 72 -5.63 -7.58 -16.74
C PRO A 72 -4.88 -8.16 -15.53
N ILE A 73 -3.54 -8.17 -15.56
CA ILE A 73 -2.70 -8.63 -14.44
C ILE A 73 -2.72 -7.58 -13.32
N SER A 74 -2.64 -6.30 -13.68
CA SER A 74 -2.73 -5.19 -12.74
C SER A 74 -4.10 -5.18 -12.03
N GLU A 75 -5.20 -5.36 -12.76
CA GLU A 75 -6.55 -5.48 -12.20
C GLU A 75 -6.68 -6.66 -11.22
N LEU A 76 -6.04 -7.80 -11.52
CA LEU A 76 -5.98 -8.94 -10.60
C LEU A 76 -5.15 -8.59 -9.36
N SER A 77 -4.02 -7.91 -9.53
CA SER A 77 -3.18 -7.46 -8.43
C SER A 77 -3.97 -6.55 -7.48
N ASP A 78 -4.66 -5.55 -8.02
CA ASP A 78 -5.44 -4.59 -7.24
C ASP A 78 -6.61 -5.26 -6.50
N ARG A 79 -7.28 -6.19 -7.16
CA ARG A 79 -8.46 -6.86 -6.60
C ARG A 79 -8.14 -7.97 -5.58
N TRP A 80 -7.04 -8.73 -5.79
CA TRP A 80 -6.74 -9.94 -5.04
C TRP A 80 -5.45 -9.85 -4.24
N ILE A 81 -4.36 -9.37 -4.85
CA ILE A 81 -3.04 -9.35 -4.20
C ILE A 81 -3.03 -8.28 -3.12
N ASN A 82 -3.54 -7.08 -3.42
CA ASN A 82 -3.62 -6.02 -2.42
C ASN A 82 -4.51 -6.38 -1.22
N ARG A 83 -5.58 -7.19 -1.41
CA ARG A 83 -6.40 -7.72 -0.30
C ARG A 83 -5.71 -8.77 0.55
N TYR A 84 -4.78 -9.56 -0.02
CA TYR A 84 -4.11 -10.66 0.67
C TYR A 84 -2.69 -10.32 1.10
N HIS A 85 -2.02 -9.36 0.43
CA HIS A 85 -0.65 -8.96 0.77
C HIS A 85 -0.56 -8.32 2.15
N HIS A 86 -1.56 -7.55 2.58
CA HIS A 86 -1.56 -6.96 3.91
C HIS A 86 -1.47 -7.97 5.06
N ARG A 87 -1.95 -9.21 4.86
CA ARG A 87 -1.83 -10.28 5.87
C ARG A 87 -0.57 -11.14 5.74
N ARG A 88 0.01 -11.25 4.55
CA ARG A 88 1.13 -12.18 4.29
C ARG A 88 2.50 -11.52 4.23
N VAL A 89 2.61 -10.30 3.77
CA VAL A 89 3.90 -9.59 3.75
C VAL A 89 4.35 -9.26 5.16
N SER A 90 3.43 -8.86 6.06
CA SER A 90 3.74 -8.73 7.50
C SER A 90 4.18 -10.06 8.10
N ALA A 91 3.49 -11.17 7.78
CA ALA A 91 3.84 -12.50 8.33
C ALA A 91 5.16 -13.05 7.78
N LEU A 92 5.49 -12.83 6.50
CA LEU A 92 6.74 -13.30 5.88
C LEU A 92 7.94 -12.42 6.22
N ALA A 93 7.75 -11.09 6.32
CA ALA A 93 8.79 -10.18 6.79
C ALA A 93 9.10 -10.42 8.27
N GLY A 94 8.08 -10.63 9.10
CA GLY A 94 8.23 -11.01 10.49
C GLY A 94 8.88 -12.39 10.66
N LEU A 95 8.51 -13.40 9.84
CA LEU A 95 9.10 -14.73 9.87
C LEU A 95 10.57 -14.73 9.41
N LYS A 96 10.91 -13.93 8.38
CA LYS A 96 12.28 -13.79 7.91
C LYS A 96 13.16 -13.15 8.99
N ARG A 97 12.70 -12.07 9.65
CA ARG A 97 13.41 -11.42 10.77
C ARG A 97 13.51 -12.31 12.01
N ALA A 98 12.43 -13.01 12.38
CA ALA A 98 12.44 -13.93 13.51
C ALA A 98 13.39 -15.13 13.31
N LEU A 99 13.73 -15.47 12.08
CA LEU A 99 14.73 -16.51 11.75
C LEU A 99 16.16 -15.96 11.68
N GLU A 100 16.31 -14.64 11.46
CA GLU A 100 17.63 -13.99 11.34
C GLU A 100 18.11 -13.37 12.68
N ASP A 101 17.21 -13.05 13.63
CA ASP A 101 17.57 -12.53 14.96
C ASP A 101 16.60 -13.02 16.06
N PRO A 102 17.05 -13.93 16.96
CA PRO A 102 16.20 -14.50 18.02
C PRO A 102 15.97 -13.58 19.22
N THR A 103 16.36 -12.31 19.18
CA THR A 103 15.95 -11.34 20.19
C THR A 103 14.49 -10.95 19.94
N MET A 104 13.63 -11.14 20.94
CA MET A 104 12.18 -10.89 20.91
C MET A 104 11.86 -9.48 20.36
N GLU A 105 11.69 -9.37 19.03
CA GLU A 105 11.23 -8.12 18.42
C GLU A 105 9.75 -7.91 18.74
N SER A 106 9.42 -6.71 19.23
CA SER A 106 8.04 -6.28 19.42
C SER A 106 7.30 -6.26 18.07
N PRO A 107 6.02 -6.67 18.00
CA PRO A 107 5.26 -6.62 16.75
C PRO A 107 5.22 -5.21 16.17
N GLU A 108 5.35 -5.10 14.85
CA GLU A 108 5.26 -3.83 14.13
C GLU A 108 4.32 -3.95 12.92
N PHE A 109 3.79 -2.83 12.47
CA PHE A 109 3.06 -2.71 11.22
C PHE A 109 3.90 -1.91 10.22
N VAL A 110 4.17 -2.47 9.05
CA VAL A 110 4.87 -1.79 7.96
C VAL A 110 4.00 -1.80 6.71
N TYR A 111 3.83 -0.63 6.11
CA TYR A 111 3.11 -0.47 4.86
C TYR A 111 3.87 0.42 3.89
N VAL A 112 4.03 -0.04 2.67
CA VAL A 112 4.72 0.71 1.60
C VAL A 112 3.73 1.00 0.48
N THR A 113 3.70 2.23 0.01
CA THR A 113 2.94 2.63 -1.17
C THR A 113 3.76 3.56 -2.06
N TYR A 114 3.42 3.60 -3.35
CA TYR A 114 4.03 4.49 -4.32
C TYR A 114 2.99 5.51 -4.78
N ILE A 115 3.35 6.78 -4.76
CA ILE A 115 2.46 7.90 -5.06
C ILE A 115 3.07 8.72 -6.19
N GLN A 116 2.29 9.02 -7.23
CA GLN A 116 2.71 9.93 -8.30
C GLN A 116 2.64 11.36 -7.78
N SER A 117 3.75 11.83 -7.18
CA SER A 117 3.84 13.12 -6.50
C SER A 117 5.30 13.46 -6.19
N THR A 118 5.56 14.62 -5.59
CA THR A 118 6.87 14.99 -5.04
C THR A 118 6.92 14.77 -3.53
N ALA A 119 8.12 14.63 -2.98
CA ALA A 119 8.32 14.45 -1.53
C ALA A 119 7.74 15.61 -0.72
N GLU A 120 7.89 16.85 -1.22
CA GLU A 120 7.36 18.06 -0.58
C GLU A 120 5.83 18.06 -0.52
N ARG A 121 5.17 17.61 -1.59
CA ARG A 121 3.69 17.51 -1.60
C ARG A 121 3.19 16.39 -0.69
N VAL A 122 3.91 15.27 -0.61
CA VAL A 122 3.58 14.20 0.35
C VAL A 122 3.77 14.71 1.78
N TRP A 123 4.86 15.40 2.07
CA TRP A 123 5.10 16.04 3.36
C TRP A 123 3.98 17.03 3.74
N GLU A 124 3.66 17.94 2.84
CA GLU A 124 2.56 18.89 3.05
C GLU A 124 1.22 18.19 3.31
N ALA A 125 0.95 17.09 2.61
CA ALA A 125 -0.26 16.32 2.83
C ALA A 125 -0.29 15.60 4.18
N LEU A 126 0.86 15.16 4.71
CA LEU A 126 0.95 14.53 6.03
C LEU A 126 0.84 15.54 7.18
N THR A 127 1.33 16.76 6.98
CA THR A 127 1.45 17.79 8.05
C THR A 127 0.40 18.90 7.95
N GLY A 128 -0.12 19.16 6.75
CA GLY A 128 -1.07 20.26 6.52
C GLY A 128 -2.49 19.92 6.99
N PRO A 129 -3.09 20.74 7.90
CA PRO A 129 -4.40 20.42 8.49
C PRO A 129 -5.54 20.34 7.47
N LYS A 130 -5.46 21.11 6.37
CA LYS A 130 -6.45 21.05 5.28
C LYS A 130 -6.41 19.72 4.52
N PHE A 131 -5.23 19.10 4.41
CA PHE A 131 -5.08 17.82 3.74
C PHE A 131 -5.48 16.66 4.66
N THR A 132 -4.98 16.64 5.90
CA THR A 132 -5.27 15.57 6.87
C THR A 132 -6.76 15.49 7.21
N ALA A 133 -7.46 16.64 7.25
CA ALA A 133 -8.91 16.68 7.39
C ALA A 133 -9.63 15.99 6.22
N ARG A 134 -9.13 16.14 4.99
CA ARG A 134 -9.80 15.62 3.78
C ARG A 134 -9.65 14.12 3.60
N TYR A 135 -8.41 13.59 3.71
CA TYR A 135 -8.19 12.17 3.43
C TYR A 135 -8.28 11.27 4.67
N TRP A 136 -8.09 11.85 5.86
CA TRP A 136 -8.04 11.09 7.11
C TRP A 136 -9.18 11.42 8.09
N GLY A 137 -9.76 12.62 7.98
CA GLY A 137 -10.79 13.10 8.90
C GLY A 137 -10.25 13.56 10.24
N ARG A 138 -8.94 13.93 10.30
CA ARG A 138 -8.30 14.46 11.51
C ARG A 138 -7.48 15.70 11.21
N THR A 139 -7.28 16.52 12.23
CA THR A 139 -6.39 17.68 12.18
C THR A 139 -5.45 17.65 13.36
N TYR A 140 -4.25 18.15 13.12
CA TYR A 140 -3.20 18.28 14.13
C TYR A 140 -2.97 19.75 14.43
N ASP A 141 -2.74 20.05 15.70
CA ASP A 141 -2.37 21.36 16.21
C ASP A 141 -0.95 21.29 16.77
N THR A 142 0.03 21.65 15.95
CA THR A 142 1.45 21.57 16.23
C THR A 142 2.25 22.30 15.14
N ASP A 143 3.50 22.68 15.44
CA ASP A 143 4.45 23.26 14.49
C ASP A 143 5.28 22.18 13.74
N TRP A 144 5.12 20.93 14.11
CA TRP A 144 5.89 19.78 13.59
C TRP A 144 7.41 19.84 13.85
N GLU A 145 7.85 20.59 14.84
CA GLU A 145 9.25 20.57 15.27
C GLU A 145 9.53 19.40 16.23
N GLU A 146 10.74 18.85 16.18
CA GLU A 146 11.15 17.77 17.08
C GLU A 146 11.04 18.22 18.54
N GLY A 147 10.40 17.39 19.37
CA GLY A 147 10.14 17.69 20.78
C GLY A 147 8.84 18.48 21.03
N SER A 148 8.19 19.02 19.99
CA SER A 148 6.92 19.73 20.14
C SER A 148 5.79 18.77 20.53
N LEU A 149 4.87 19.26 21.34
CA LEU A 149 3.61 18.59 21.63
C LEU A 149 2.65 18.76 20.45
N TYR A 150 1.75 17.81 20.29
CA TYR A 150 0.66 17.95 19.32
C TYR A 150 -0.72 17.67 19.94
N GLY A 151 -1.69 18.49 19.58
CA GLY A 151 -3.11 18.21 19.78
C GLY A 151 -3.71 17.54 18.55
N LEU A 152 -4.68 16.65 18.75
CA LEU A 152 -5.40 15.96 17.69
C LEU A 152 -6.89 16.23 17.79
N THR A 153 -7.54 16.58 16.68
CA THR A 153 -9.01 16.60 16.58
C THR A 153 -9.47 15.61 15.55
N GLN A 154 -10.34 14.67 15.92
CA GLN A 154 -10.93 13.68 15.03
C GLN A 154 -12.39 13.40 15.42
N SER A 155 -13.29 13.34 14.44
CA SER A 155 -14.73 13.11 14.66
C SER A 155 -15.36 14.08 15.68
N GLY A 156 -14.86 15.33 15.76
CA GLY A 156 -15.30 16.35 16.72
C GLY A 156 -14.72 16.20 18.12
N VAL A 157 -13.95 15.16 18.40
CA VAL A 157 -13.27 14.94 19.69
C VAL A 157 -11.86 15.53 19.62
N ARG A 158 -11.50 16.40 20.57
CA ARG A 158 -10.15 16.91 20.75
C ARG A 158 -9.42 16.07 21.81
N ILE A 159 -8.18 15.72 21.49
CA ILE A 159 -7.30 14.95 22.37
C ILE A 159 -6.00 15.73 22.50
N ASP A 160 -5.69 16.12 23.73
CA ASP A 160 -4.43 16.73 24.12
C ASP A 160 -3.83 15.88 25.25
N ASP A 161 -2.57 15.51 25.10
CA ASP A 161 -1.88 14.66 26.09
C ASP A 161 -0.39 15.04 26.12
N PRO A 162 0.22 15.22 27.28
CA PRO A 162 1.64 15.64 27.40
C PRO A 162 2.63 14.62 26.83
N GLU A 163 2.22 13.40 26.55
CA GLU A 163 3.04 12.37 25.90
C GLU A 163 2.81 12.29 24.39
N GLN A 164 1.94 13.14 23.82
CA GLN A 164 1.79 13.31 22.37
C GLN A 164 2.90 14.24 21.86
N VAL A 165 3.99 13.66 21.39
CA VAL A 165 5.25 14.37 21.06
C VAL A 165 5.70 14.02 19.65
N ILE A 166 6.20 15.02 18.93
CA ILE A 166 6.95 14.84 17.68
C ILE A 166 8.35 14.31 18.05
N LEU A 167 8.67 13.11 17.60
CA LEU A 167 9.91 12.41 17.95
C LEU A 167 11.04 12.72 16.96
N GLU A 168 10.70 12.94 15.71
CA GLU A 168 11.64 13.24 14.63
C GLU A 168 10.94 14.03 13.54
N SER A 169 11.60 15.06 13.02
CA SER A 169 11.10 15.88 11.91
C SER A 169 12.26 16.28 10.98
N ASP A 170 12.36 15.60 9.84
CA ASP A 170 13.34 15.88 8.77
C ASP A 170 12.59 16.13 7.44
N PRO A 171 12.07 17.33 7.22
CA PRO A 171 11.33 17.65 6.00
C PRO A 171 12.22 17.59 4.74
N PRO A 172 11.75 17.04 3.62
CA PRO A 172 10.48 16.30 3.44
C PRO A 172 10.65 14.77 3.53
N ARG A 173 11.67 14.26 4.27
CA ARG A 173 12.13 12.87 4.22
C ARG A 173 11.56 11.97 5.30
N ARG A 174 11.45 12.48 6.53
CA ARG A 174 11.08 11.64 7.66
C ARG A 174 10.31 12.40 8.73
N LEU A 175 9.21 11.79 9.21
CA LEU A 175 8.40 12.29 10.30
C LEU A 175 8.07 11.14 11.24
N SER A 176 8.33 11.33 12.54
CA SER A 176 7.97 10.34 13.57
C SER A 176 7.29 11.02 14.76
N TYR A 177 6.26 10.40 15.30
CA TYR A 177 5.59 10.90 16.51
C TYR A 177 4.97 9.76 17.30
N THR A 178 4.79 9.98 18.61
CA THR A 178 4.06 9.05 19.47
C THR A 178 2.61 8.95 19.02
N TRP A 179 2.00 7.75 19.12
CA TRP A 179 0.59 7.64 18.77
C TRP A 179 -0.28 8.34 19.81
N HIS A 180 -1.44 8.82 19.39
CA HIS A 180 -2.34 9.59 20.25
C HIS A 180 -2.92 8.71 21.37
N THR A 181 -3.26 9.36 22.48
CA THR A 181 -4.05 8.77 23.55
C THR A 181 -5.45 8.40 23.01
N VAL A 182 -5.96 7.28 23.48
CA VAL A 182 -7.34 6.87 23.19
C VAL A 182 -8.21 7.26 24.37
N SER A 183 -9.05 8.29 24.18
CA SER A 183 -10.01 8.72 25.17
C SER A 183 -11.32 7.95 25.06
N ARG A 184 -12.11 7.98 26.14
CA ARG A 184 -13.45 7.37 26.14
C ARG A 184 -14.36 8.01 25.09
N GLU A 185 -14.32 9.32 24.96
CA GLU A 185 -15.11 10.07 23.97
C GLU A 185 -14.76 9.65 22.53
N MET A 186 -13.48 9.36 22.27
CA MET A 186 -13.05 8.87 20.98
C MET A 186 -13.56 7.44 20.75
N ALA A 187 -13.48 6.57 21.74
CA ALA A 187 -13.99 5.21 21.65
C ALA A 187 -15.51 5.20 21.36
N ASP A 188 -16.27 6.06 22.00
CA ASP A 188 -17.71 6.23 21.78
C ASP A 188 -17.99 6.75 20.35
N ALA A 189 -17.21 7.72 19.89
CA ALA A 189 -17.33 8.28 18.52
C ALA A 189 -17.03 7.22 17.43
N PHE A 190 -16.16 6.25 17.71
CA PHE A 190 -15.87 5.13 16.82
C PHE A 190 -16.76 3.91 17.02
N GLY A 191 -17.66 3.93 18.01
CA GLY A 191 -18.55 2.80 18.33
C GLY A 191 -17.81 1.58 18.87
N TRP A 192 -16.70 1.79 19.58
CA TRP A 192 -15.94 0.70 20.21
C TRP A 192 -16.69 0.15 21.41
N SER A 193 -16.60 -1.17 21.62
CA SER A 193 -17.12 -1.79 22.83
C SER A 193 -16.26 -1.43 24.05
N ASP A 194 -16.84 -1.49 25.24
CA ASP A 194 -16.14 -1.27 26.50
C ASP A 194 -14.94 -2.20 26.67
N GLU A 195 -15.10 -3.45 26.23
CA GLU A 195 -14.04 -4.46 26.31
C GLU A 195 -12.87 -4.11 25.37
N PHE A 196 -13.17 -3.69 24.13
CA PHE A 196 -12.14 -3.30 23.18
C PHE A 196 -11.41 -2.03 23.65
N PHE A 197 -12.15 -1.02 24.11
CA PHE A 197 -11.56 0.19 24.68
C PHE A 197 -10.64 -0.10 25.87
N ALA A 198 -11.08 -0.95 26.81
CA ALA A 198 -10.27 -1.31 27.99
C ALA A 198 -8.96 -2.01 27.58
N ARG A 199 -8.98 -2.87 26.57
CA ARG A 199 -7.76 -3.53 26.05
C ARG A 199 -6.81 -2.50 25.45
N VAL A 200 -7.29 -1.64 24.55
CA VAL A 200 -6.45 -0.62 23.89
C VAL A 200 -5.91 0.40 24.88
N ALA A 201 -6.72 0.85 25.85
CA ALA A 201 -6.31 1.83 26.87
C ALA A 201 -5.25 1.29 27.87
N ALA A 202 -5.13 -0.02 27.98
CA ALA A 202 -4.12 -0.67 28.82
C ALA A 202 -2.78 -0.90 28.10
N GLU A 203 -2.73 -0.72 26.78
CA GLU A 203 -1.51 -0.93 25.98
C GLU A 203 -0.52 0.23 26.13
N PRO A 204 0.79 -0.06 26.02
CA PRO A 204 1.80 0.98 25.98
C PRO A 204 1.60 1.88 24.75
N ARG A 205 2.08 3.13 24.86
CA ARG A 205 2.02 4.08 23.76
C ARG A 205 2.92 3.62 22.62
N SER A 206 2.33 3.45 21.45
CA SER A 206 3.02 3.13 20.21
C SER A 206 3.55 4.40 19.52
N ARG A 207 4.33 4.23 18.47
CA ARG A 207 4.81 5.33 17.64
C ARG A 207 4.63 5.04 16.15
N VAL A 208 4.45 6.08 15.36
CA VAL A 208 4.37 5.99 13.90
C VAL A 208 5.49 6.79 13.27
N THR A 209 6.07 6.23 12.23
CA THR A 209 7.12 6.86 11.42
C THR A 209 6.70 6.82 9.96
N PHE A 210 6.86 7.95 9.27
CA PHE A 210 6.72 8.08 7.82
C PHE A 210 8.09 8.30 7.21
N GLU A 211 8.45 7.49 6.22
CA GLU A 211 9.65 7.67 5.40
C GLU A 211 9.21 7.99 3.98
N ILE A 212 9.76 9.08 3.43
CA ILE A 212 9.39 9.64 2.13
C ILE A 212 10.63 9.64 1.26
N GLU A 213 10.67 8.75 0.28
CA GLU A 213 11.83 8.57 -0.59
C GLU A 213 11.45 8.89 -2.04
N PRO A 214 12.10 9.89 -2.65
CA PRO A 214 11.92 10.17 -4.06
C PRO A 214 12.34 8.97 -4.92
N GLU A 215 11.55 8.67 -5.92
CA GLU A 215 11.78 7.63 -6.91
C GLU A 215 11.83 8.27 -8.31
N PRO A 216 12.36 7.59 -9.33
CA PRO A 216 12.28 8.08 -10.72
C PRO A 216 10.83 8.35 -11.17
N ASP A 217 10.68 9.18 -12.22
CA ASP A 217 9.41 9.50 -12.89
C ASP A 217 8.40 10.23 -11.97
N ASP A 218 8.87 11.21 -11.19
CA ASP A 218 8.06 12.02 -10.26
C ASP A 218 7.22 11.18 -9.30
N ARG A 219 7.76 10.07 -8.86
CA ARG A 219 7.13 9.14 -7.94
C ARG A 219 7.82 9.18 -6.57
N VAL A 220 7.05 8.93 -5.53
CA VAL A 220 7.54 8.84 -4.16
C VAL A 220 7.19 7.48 -3.58
N ARG A 221 8.17 6.84 -2.93
CA ARG A 221 7.93 5.71 -2.05
C ARG A 221 7.63 6.24 -0.64
N LEU A 222 6.41 6.01 -0.17
CA LEU A 222 6.00 6.32 1.19
C LEU A 222 5.94 5.03 2.00
N THR A 223 6.77 4.93 3.04
CA THR A 223 6.76 3.85 4.00
C THR A 223 6.15 4.35 5.32
N VAL A 224 5.19 3.61 5.86
CA VAL A 224 4.63 3.84 7.20
C VAL A 224 5.04 2.69 8.09
N ILE A 225 5.73 2.99 9.18
CA ILE A 225 6.14 2.05 10.22
C ILE A 225 5.39 2.43 11.49
N HIS A 226 4.62 1.50 12.06
CA HIS A 226 3.94 1.71 13.32
C HIS A 226 4.36 0.60 14.28
N GLU A 227 5.03 0.96 15.35
CA GLU A 227 5.75 0.05 16.24
C GLU A 227 5.53 0.37 17.71
N GLY A 228 6.07 -0.46 18.61
CA GLY A 228 5.88 -0.33 20.06
C GLY A 228 4.68 -1.12 20.58
N PHE A 229 4.27 -2.17 19.87
CA PHE A 229 3.18 -3.05 20.27
C PHE A 229 3.67 -4.28 21.04
N GLU A 230 2.83 -4.77 21.92
CA GLU A 230 3.02 -6.07 22.56
C GLU A 230 2.36 -7.19 21.75
N GLN A 231 2.69 -8.44 22.05
CA GLN A 231 2.05 -9.61 21.45
C GLN A 231 0.54 -9.63 21.74
N GLY A 232 -0.27 -9.72 20.69
CA GLY A 232 -1.74 -9.70 20.81
C GLY A 232 -2.35 -8.31 20.99
N SER A 233 -1.62 -7.24 20.65
CA SER A 233 -2.10 -5.86 20.70
C SER A 233 -3.40 -5.67 19.92
N ALA A 234 -4.42 -5.14 20.61
CA ALA A 234 -5.70 -4.77 20.01
C ALA A 234 -5.57 -3.51 19.15
N MET A 235 -4.66 -2.59 19.54
CA MET A 235 -4.35 -1.41 18.73
C MET A 235 -3.71 -1.82 17.39
N LEU A 236 -2.72 -2.73 17.40
CA LEU A 236 -2.11 -3.24 16.16
C LEU A 236 -3.16 -3.88 15.22
N GLU A 237 -4.08 -4.65 15.78
CA GLU A 237 -5.18 -5.24 15.00
C GLU A 237 -6.04 -4.15 14.34
N SER A 238 -6.42 -3.11 15.10
CA SER A 238 -7.22 -1.98 14.63
C SER A 238 -6.53 -1.18 13.53
N ILE A 239 -5.26 -0.79 13.74
CA ILE A 239 -4.54 0.06 12.77
C ILE A 239 -4.16 -0.71 11.50
N SER A 240 -3.98 -2.03 11.57
CA SER A 240 -3.67 -2.87 10.43
C SER A 240 -4.76 -2.84 9.35
N GLY A 241 -6.02 -2.65 9.73
CA GLY A 241 -7.13 -2.40 8.82
C GLY A 241 -7.30 -0.93 8.44
N GLY A 242 -6.88 0.00 9.30
CA GLY A 242 -7.03 1.44 9.14
C GLY A 242 -6.03 2.07 8.18
N TRP A 243 -4.75 1.79 8.34
CA TRP A 243 -3.67 2.38 7.56
C TRP A 243 -3.81 2.21 6.04
N PRO A 244 -4.09 1.01 5.51
CA PRO A 244 -4.21 0.84 4.06
C PRO A 244 -5.29 1.73 3.45
N ARG A 245 -6.42 1.91 4.13
CA ARG A 245 -7.52 2.77 3.68
C ARG A 245 -7.12 4.25 3.70
N VAL A 246 -6.51 4.71 4.79
CA VAL A 246 -6.05 6.09 4.92
C VAL A 246 -5.03 6.44 3.85
N LEU A 247 -4.05 5.55 3.62
CA LEU A 247 -2.99 5.76 2.65
C LEU A 247 -3.47 5.63 1.19
N ALA A 248 -4.46 4.78 0.91
CA ALA A 248 -5.11 4.74 -0.39
C ALA A 248 -5.83 6.06 -0.69
N ASN A 249 -6.53 6.64 0.31
CA ASN A 249 -7.21 7.91 0.15
C ASN A 249 -6.22 9.09 0.02
N LEU A 250 -5.11 9.09 0.77
CA LEU A 250 -4.00 10.03 0.60
C LEU A 250 -3.45 9.97 -0.83
N LYS A 251 -3.15 8.77 -1.32
CA LYS A 251 -2.65 8.54 -2.68
C LYS A 251 -3.63 9.08 -3.72
N THR A 252 -4.89 8.70 -3.64
CA THR A 252 -5.93 9.19 -4.57
C THR A 252 -6.01 10.72 -4.54
N MET A 253 -5.99 11.33 -3.36
CA MET A 253 -6.04 12.79 -3.24
C MET A 253 -4.83 13.47 -3.90
N LEU A 254 -3.63 12.93 -3.73
CA LEU A 254 -2.42 13.52 -4.31
C LEU A 254 -2.34 13.34 -5.83
N GLU A 255 -2.84 12.22 -6.35
CA GLU A 255 -2.79 11.88 -7.78
C GLU A 255 -3.94 12.51 -8.58
N THR A 256 -5.13 12.64 -7.99
CA THR A 256 -6.33 13.12 -8.70
C THR A 256 -6.87 14.48 -8.23
N GLY A 257 -6.43 14.94 -7.04
CA GLY A 257 -7.01 16.11 -6.36
C GLY A 257 -8.28 15.82 -5.58
N GLU A 258 -8.83 14.60 -5.64
CA GLU A 258 -10.07 14.19 -4.97
C GLU A 258 -9.75 13.24 -3.81
N ALA A 259 -10.49 13.37 -2.70
CA ALA A 259 -10.42 12.46 -1.57
C ALA A 259 -11.81 11.89 -1.27
N GLU A 260 -11.89 10.61 -0.95
CA GLU A 260 -13.13 10.06 -0.41
C GLU A 260 -13.38 10.65 0.98
N SER A 261 -14.64 11.08 1.23
CA SER A 261 -15.01 11.59 2.55
C SER A 261 -14.80 10.53 3.63
N PRO A 262 -14.06 10.83 4.71
CA PRO A 262 -13.79 9.86 5.78
C PRO A 262 -15.04 9.32 6.48
N SER A 263 -16.16 10.04 6.38
CA SER A 263 -17.46 9.72 7.02
C SER A 263 -18.37 8.79 6.17
N ALA A 264 -17.96 8.33 5.01
CA ALA A 264 -18.85 7.70 4.04
C ALA A 264 -19.11 6.19 4.24
N ARG A 265 -18.70 5.54 5.33
CA ARG A 265 -19.15 4.16 5.62
C ARG A 265 -19.27 3.88 7.12
N LYS A 266 -20.53 3.78 7.56
CA LYS A 266 -20.91 3.04 8.76
C LYS A 266 -20.73 1.55 8.56
#